data_0a0c26dfebaccfc24c53d67881afda3f
#
_entry.id   0a0c26dfebaccfc24c53d67881afda3f
#
_cell.length_a   1.000
_cell.length_b   1.000
_cell.length_c   1.000
_cell.angle_alpha   90.00
_cell.angle_beta   90.00
_cell.angle_gamma   90.00
#
_symmetry.space_group_name_H-M   'P 1'
#
loop_
_entity.id
_entity.type
_entity.pdbx_description
1 polymer ?
#
loop_
_entity_poly.entity_id
_entity_poly.type
_entity_poly.pdbx_seq_one_letter_code
_entity_poly.pdbx_strand_id
1 'polypeptide(L)'
;IWVRDPLGREKTFIRDGRGNVLRESLLAKRTIPETAVPEIRSTYDANDHLQETIYPDGGIWKEKHDAEGCLVTEEMPDQNVVHTVYDSMDRILKQTDTDGKNIREYEYDLKGNVIREVDALGQDKCFRYDEAGRMTGVWEYVSPDEYRVTFYKYDDMDHVTEEKRGLHGVGKFETPTRYLTIKKTYDKEGRLVTVSDASMADSLREPVAGAEMQYTYDMMNNRTSETAVIDDRGTKRTVYYRYDKNGRLVEKKEDAGDKTLSVTAYTYDASDNLTGVTLPEGGKIFLIYDEAERLIYKLEREDRHHILRGIRYTYADFCPVSAEQLYGRQTTVREMNQLLIGMDSNALREFLNPEGADSEKLCKERATEQAYYQGKEALAVFHAFEKAYGNIENGDSHRYQKVLNEISTYKEWEDTSYSRSFQWDFRGNLLKQKDSLGGTWKYVYDLTGRLASATNPVGDKTSYVYDRFGRERSCINGMGDCEYTLDYDALGRVTARTDGEGNTTTFAYHPGGQIRTVTAPDGAKLYQAEYDVWGRPDSETDGNGNTTVYEKDRWGHVTKVTLPDGGIEKYHYDFAGNVSMVEDANGNRTVFRYRGDNRIRSIRKENK
;
A
#
# COMPACT_ATOMS: atom_id res chain seq x y z
N ILE A 1 10.24 22.62 -27.02
CA ILE A 1 10.78 22.52 -25.64
C ILE A 1 11.12 21.09 -25.39
N TRP A 2 12.24 20.84 -24.76
CA TRP A 2 12.62 19.49 -24.33
C TRP A 2 13.05 19.49 -22.87
N VAL A 3 12.89 18.35 -22.22
CA VAL A 3 13.33 18.09 -20.84
C VAL A 3 14.22 16.85 -20.90
N ARG A 4 15.35 16.90 -20.21
CA ARG A 4 16.28 15.76 -20.09
C ARG A 4 16.32 15.30 -18.66
N ASP A 5 16.22 14.00 -18.47
CA ASP A 5 16.38 13.37 -17.16
C ASP A 5 17.86 13.05 -16.85
N PRO A 6 18.18 12.65 -15.61
CA PRO A 6 19.54 12.29 -15.22
C PRO A 6 20.16 11.13 -16.00
N LEU A 7 19.33 10.28 -16.65
CA LEU A 7 19.78 9.16 -17.50
C LEU A 7 20.06 9.59 -18.95
N GLY A 8 19.93 10.88 -19.26
CA GLY A 8 20.16 11.45 -20.59
C GLY A 8 19.05 11.19 -21.60
N ARG A 9 17.86 10.77 -21.14
CA ARG A 9 16.68 10.64 -22.00
C ARG A 9 16.01 11.99 -22.15
N GLU A 10 15.44 12.21 -23.33
CA GLU A 10 14.79 13.47 -23.68
C GLU A 10 13.31 13.26 -23.95
N LYS A 11 12.50 14.19 -23.46
CA LYS A 11 11.08 14.32 -23.74
C LYS A 11 10.88 15.64 -24.47
N THR A 12 10.24 15.60 -25.63
CA THR A 12 10.00 16.78 -26.46
C THR A 12 8.54 17.20 -26.42
N PHE A 13 8.31 18.50 -26.49
CA PHE A 13 6.97 19.09 -26.53
C PHE A 13 6.87 20.03 -27.72
N ILE A 14 5.88 19.84 -28.57
CA ILE A 14 5.48 20.78 -29.62
C ILE A 14 4.25 21.54 -29.11
N ARG A 15 4.32 22.85 -29.12
CA ARG A 15 3.25 23.74 -28.66
C ARG A 15 2.74 24.61 -29.81
N ASP A 16 1.48 25.00 -29.71
CA ASP A 16 0.92 26.03 -30.59
C ASP A 16 1.37 27.45 -30.19
N GLY A 17 0.87 28.46 -30.90
CA GLY A 17 1.18 29.86 -30.61
C GLY A 17 0.60 30.40 -29.29
N ARG A 18 -0.33 29.68 -28.66
CA ARG A 18 -0.95 30.01 -27.37
C ARG A 18 -0.29 29.28 -26.22
N GLY A 19 0.57 28.29 -26.50
CA GLY A 19 1.30 27.52 -25.51
C GLY A 19 0.73 26.12 -25.22
N ASN A 20 -0.35 25.73 -25.86
CA ASN A 20 -0.97 24.41 -25.71
C ASN A 20 -0.06 23.31 -26.28
N VAL A 21 0.04 22.16 -25.60
CA VAL A 21 0.87 21.04 -26.02
C VAL A 21 0.14 20.23 -27.09
N LEU A 22 0.53 20.40 -28.36
CA LEU A 22 -0.04 19.65 -29.48
C LEU A 22 0.54 18.24 -29.61
N ARG A 23 1.82 18.07 -29.25
CA ARG A 23 2.49 16.77 -29.26
C ARG A 23 3.46 16.68 -28.09
N GLU A 24 3.51 15.52 -27.53
CA GLU A 24 4.41 15.16 -26.46
C GLU A 24 5.06 13.82 -26.79
N SER A 25 6.38 13.79 -26.98
CA SER A 25 7.09 12.53 -27.17
C SER A 25 7.22 11.80 -25.83
N LEU A 26 7.23 10.48 -25.86
CA LEU A 26 7.62 9.71 -24.69
C LEU A 26 9.12 9.87 -24.43
N LEU A 27 9.51 9.63 -23.18
CA LEU A 27 10.89 9.77 -22.75
C LEU A 27 11.79 8.72 -23.44
N ALA A 28 12.75 9.14 -24.26
CA ALA A 28 13.61 8.26 -25.04
C ALA A 28 15.07 8.73 -25.05
N LYS A 29 16.01 7.80 -25.26
CA LYS A 29 17.42 8.14 -25.45
C LYS A 29 17.60 8.83 -26.80
N ARG A 30 18.45 9.83 -26.86
CA ARG A 30 18.77 10.60 -28.07
C ARG A 30 19.27 9.75 -29.26
N THR A 31 19.73 8.52 -29.03
CA THR A 31 20.15 7.57 -30.04
C THR A 31 19.00 6.90 -30.80
N ILE A 32 17.77 7.05 -30.33
CA ILE A 32 16.57 6.52 -31.02
C ILE A 32 16.13 7.55 -32.02
N PRO A 33 15.89 7.17 -33.30
CA PRO A 33 15.38 8.10 -34.32
C PRO A 33 14.06 8.74 -33.83
N GLU A 34 13.91 10.04 -34.00
CA GLU A 34 12.72 10.80 -33.54
C GLU A 34 11.41 10.21 -34.09
N THR A 35 11.43 9.67 -35.30
CA THR A 35 10.28 9.00 -35.93
C THR A 35 9.88 7.68 -35.29
N ALA A 36 10.74 7.10 -34.47
CA ALA A 36 10.47 5.84 -33.75
C ALA A 36 10.04 6.06 -32.29
N VAL A 37 10.03 7.30 -31.80
CA VAL A 37 9.60 7.62 -30.45
C VAL A 37 8.08 7.77 -30.43
N PRO A 38 7.34 7.02 -29.60
CA PRO A 38 5.89 7.16 -29.50
C PRO A 38 5.50 8.55 -29.01
N GLU A 39 4.42 9.11 -29.58
CA GLU A 39 3.93 10.45 -29.27
C GLU A 39 2.47 10.42 -28.79
N ILE A 40 2.16 11.25 -27.81
CA ILE A 40 0.80 11.65 -27.47
C ILE A 40 0.48 12.92 -28.26
N ARG A 41 -0.71 12.97 -28.88
CA ARG A 41 -1.18 14.12 -29.66
C ARG A 41 -2.44 14.68 -29.06
N SER A 42 -2.50 16.01 -28.93
CA SER A 42 -3.65 16.69 -28.36
C SER A 42 -4.16 17.79 -29.29
N THR A 43 -5.46 17.97 -29.32
CA THR A 43 -6.11 19.10 -30.02
C THR A 43 -6.92 19.92 -29.02
N TYR A 44 -7.09 21.19 -29.32
CA TYR A 44 -7.76 22.16 -28.45
C TYR A 44 -8.81 22.94 -29.25
N ASP A 45 -9.82 23.42 -28.57
CA ASP A 45 -10.83 24.31 -29.16
C ASP A 45 -10.32 25.76 -29.27
N ALA A 46 -11.18 26.65 -29.74
CA ALA A 46 -10.85 28.07 -29.90
C ALA A 46 -10.61 28.80 -28.58
N ASN A 47 -11.07 28.23 -27.46
CA ASN A 47 -10.95 28.76 -26.09
C ASN A 47 -9.82 28.08 -25.31
N ASP A 48 -8.97 27.27 -25.97
CA ASP A 48 -7.86 26.51 -25.40
C ASP A 48 -8.28 25.35 -24.47
N HIS A 49 -9.53 24.87 -24.54
CA HIS A 49 -9.94 23.65 -23.86
C HIS A 49 -9.50 22.43 -24.67
N LEU A 50 -9.04 21.38 -23.98
CA LEU A 50 -8.68 20.11 -24.60
C LEU A 50 -9.92 19.49 -25.27
N GLN A 51 -9.79 19.09 -26.55
CA GLN A 51 -10.86 18.43 -27.30
C GLN A 51 -10.60 16.94 -27.50
N GLU A 52 -9.35 16.60 -27.79
CA GLU A 52 -9.00 15.22 -28.11
C GLU A 52 -7.56 14.95 -27.74
N THR A 53 -7.31 13.78 -27.16
CA THR A 53 -5.97 13.22 -26.93
C THR A 53 -5.87 11.86 -27.60
N ILE A 54 -4.90 11.70 -28.50
CA ILE A 54 -4.60 10.44 -29.18
C ILE A 54 -3.33 9.86 -28.58
N TYR A 55 -3.44 8.65 -28.05
CA TYR A 55 -2.34 7.90 -27.47
C TYR A 55 -1.59 7.08 -28.52
N PRO A 56 -0.31 6.69 -28.30
CA PRO A 56 0.48 5.93 -29.26
C PRO A 56 -0.11 4.57 -29.65
N ASP A 57 -0.94 3.97 -28.84
CA ASP A 57 -1.67 2.71 -29.11
C ASP A 57 -2.95 2.88 -29.93
N GLY A 58 -3.28 4.14 -30.29
CA GLY A 58 -4.49 4.48 -31.04
C GLY A 58 -5.72 4.76 -30.15
N GLY A 59 -5.58 4.69 -28.82
CA GLY A 59 -6.63 5.12 -27.90
C GLY A 59 -6.93 6.60 -28.06
N ILE A 60 -8.21 6.97 -28.12
CA ILE A 60 -8.66 8.35 -28.28
C ILE A 60 -9.53 8.73 -27.08
N TRP A 61 -9.15 9.81 -26.43
CA TRP A 61 -9.91 10.46 -25.38
C TRP A 61 -10.49 11.75 -25.92
N LYS A 62 -11.79 12.02 -25.75
CA LYS A 62 -12.43 13.24 -26.21
C LYS A 62 -13.13 13.96 -25.09
N GLU A 63 -13.05 15.28 -25.13
CA GLU A 63 -13.69 16.18 -24.19
C GLU A 63 -14.53 17.21 -24.94
N LYS A 64 -15.67 17.56 -24.36
CA LYS A 64 -16.51 18.65 -24.83
C LYS A 64 -16.85 19.57 -23.68
N HIS A 65 -16.60 20.84 -23.88
CA HIS A 65 -16.89 21.90 -22.93
C HIS A 65 -18.09 22.74 -23.39
N ASP A 66 -18.80 23.33 -22.46
CA ASP A 66 -19.85 24.32 -22.73
C ASP A 66 -19.23 25.71 -23.01
N ALA A 67 -20.10 26.73 -23.13
CA ALA A 67 -19.68 28.10 -23.40
C ALA A 67 -18.94 28.75 -22.21
N GLU A 68 -19.20 28.28 -21.01
CA GLU A 68 -18.61 28.71 -19.73
C GLU A 68 -17.25 28.01 -19.48
N GLY A 69 -16.95 26.92 -20.22
CA GLY A 69 -15.72 26.15 -20.12
C GLY A 69 -15.83 24.92 -19.20
N CYS A 70 -17.02 24.58 -18.76
CA CYS A 70 -17.25 23.37 -17.96
C CYS A 70 -17.25 22.12 -18.85
N LEU A 71 -16.64 21.01 -18.36
CA LEU A 71 -16.56 19.74 -19.08
C LEU A 71 -17.91 19.01 -19.04
N VAL A 72 -18.70 19.10 -20.13
CA VAL A 72 -20.06 18.52 -20.20
C VAL A 72 -20.10 17.10 -20.75
N THR A 73 -19.07 16.69 -21.50
CA THR A 73 -18.99 15.33 -22.04
C THR A 73 -17.55 14.87 -22.09
N GLU A 74 -17.31 13.65 -21.64
CA GLU A 74 -16.04 12.98 -21.68
C GLU A 74 -16.22 11.60 -22.31
N GLU A 75 -15.53 11.32 -23.43
CA GLU A 75 -15.56 10.04 -24.15
C GLU A 75 -14.20 9.35 -23.98
N MET A 76 -14.19 8.19 -23.38
CA MET A 76 -12.99 7.40 -23.12
C MET A 76 -12.60 6.55 -24.34
N PRO A 77 -11.35 6.04 -24.42
CA PRO A 77 -10.90 5.20 -25.55
C PRO A 77 -11.74 3.94 -25.80
N ASP A 78 -12.43 3.43 -24.81
CA ASP A 78 -13.35 2.30 -24.90
C ASP A 78 -14.79 2.68 -25.29
N GLN A 79 -14.98 3.94 -25.73
CA GLN A 79 -16.25 4.53 -26.15
C GLN A 79 -17.29 4.72 -25.02
N ASN A 80 -16.91 4.58 -23.76
CA ASN A 80 -17.74 5.00 -22.66
C ASN A 80 -17.81 6.52 -22.59
N VAL A 81 -19.02 7.04 -22.36
CA VAL A 81 -19.26 8.48 -22.29
C VAL A 81 -19.84 8.84 -20.93
N VAL A 82 -19.29 9.88 -20.32
CA VAL A 82 -19.85 10.51 -19.12
C VAL A 82 -20.42 11.87 -19.50
N HIS A 83 -21.67 12.10 -19.17
CA HIS A 83 -22.32 13.41 -19.31
C HIS A 83 -22.44 14.07 -17.94
N THR A 84 -21.98 15.31 -17.84
CA THR A 84 -22.04 16.12 -16.62
C THR A 84 -22.96 17.31 -16.82
N VAL A 85 -23.87 17.53 -15.89
CA VAL A 85 -24.79 18.68 -15.84
C VAL A 85 -24.39 19.56 -14.66
N TYR A 86 -24.32 20.85 -14.90
CA TYR A 86 -23.95 21.87 -13.91
C TYR A 86 -25.13 22.76 -13.55
N ASP A 87 -25.08 23.40 -12.40
CA ASP A 87 -25.99 24.49 -12.05
C ASP A 87 -25.43 25.85 -12.56
N SER A 88 -26.17 26.93 -12.30
CA SER A 88 -25.78 28.29 -12.71
C SER A 88 -24.55 28.86 -11.98
N MET A 89 -23.94 28.11 -11.08
CA MET A 89 -22.71 28.43 -10.34
C MET A 89 -21.56 27.48 -10.70
N ASP A 90 -21.67 26.76 -11.82
CA ASP A 90 -20.70 25.80 -12.34
C ASP A 90 -20.43 24.61 -11.39
N ARG A 91 -21.40 24.27 -10.52
CA ARG A 91 -21.31 23.11 -9.64
C ARG A 91 -22.00 21.90 -10.28
N ILE A 92 -21.40 20.72 -10.15
CA ILE A 92 -21.96 19.48 -10.71
C ILE A 92 -23.28 19.16 -10.03
N LEU A 93 -24.38 19.11 -10.79
CA LEU A 93 -25.67 18.62 -10.33
C LEU A 93 -25.81 17.12 -10.54
N LYS A 94 -25.35 16.63 -11.70
CA LYS A 94 -25.59 15.26 -12.09
C LYS A 94 -24.54 14.76 -13.08
N GLN A 95 -24.17 13.50 -12.93
CA GLN A 95 -23.39 12.76 -13.91
C GLN A 95 -24.15 11.52 -14.35
N THR A 96 -24.17 11.25 -15.65
CA THR A 96 -24.82 10.08 -16.23
C THR A 96 -23.88 9.36 -17.19
N ASP A 97 -24.09 8.05 -17.35
CA ASP A 97 -23.36 7.24 -18.30
C ASP A 97 -23.92 7.35 -19.74
N THR A 98 -23.33 6.60 -20.66
CA THR A 98 -23.71 6.50 -22.08
C THR A 98 -25.21 6.19 -22.29
N ASP A 99 -25.82 5.43 -21.40
CA ASP A 99 -27.25 5.06 -21.46
C ASP A 99 -28.17 6.05 -20.73
N GLY A 100 -27.60 7.14 -20.19
CA GLY A 100 -28.34 8.13 -19.40
C GLY A 100 -28.66 7.67 -17.97
N LYS A 101 -28.09 6.56 -17.51
CA LYS A 101 -28.23 6.11 -16.12
C LYS A 101 -27.42 6.99 -15.19
N ASN A 102 -27.97 7.25 -14.01
CA ASN A 102 -27.30 8.05 -13.00
C ASN A 102 -26.00 7.39 -12.53
N ILE A 103 -24.90 8.15 -12.54
CA ILE A 103 -23.64 7.80 -11.88
C ILE A 103 -23.61 8.44 -10.50
N ARG A 104 -23.94 9.75 -10.45
CA ARG A 104 -23.92 10.56 -9.24
C ARG A 104 -24.78 11.80 -9.38
N GLU A 105 -25.44 12.24 -8.31
CA GLU A 105 -26.26 13.44 -8.27
C GLU A 105 -26.03 14.18 -6.96
N TYR A 106 -26.04 15.52 -7.01
CA TYR A 106 -25.72 16.38 -5.86
C TYR A 106 -26.79 17.44 -5.63
N GLU A 107 -27.03 17.76 -4.37
CA GLU A 107 -27.79 18.92 -3.93
C GLU A 107 -26.91 19.80 -3.05
N TYR A 108 -27.08 21.12 -3.17
CA TYR A 108 -26.27 22.10 -2.47
C TYR A 108 -27.14 23.05 -1.63
N ASP A 109 -26.57 23.54 -0.53
CA ASP A 109 -27.14 24.67 0.19
C ASP A 109 -26.82 26.01 -0.51
N LEU A 110 -27.35 27.10 0.05
CA LEU A 110 -27.12 28.46 -0.48
C LEU A 110 -25.65 28.93 -0.35
N LYS A 111 -24.85 28.29 0.49
CA LYS A 111 -23.42 28.57 0.67
C LYS A 111 -22.53 27.75 -0.27
N GLY A 112 -23.11 26.78 -1.01
CA GLY A 112 -22.39 25.90 -1.91
C GLY A 112 -21.91 24.60 -1.29
N ASN A 113 -22.29 24.28 -0.06
CA ASN A 113 -21.95 22.99 0.55
C ASN A 113 -22.86 21.89 -0.01
N VAL A 114 -22.29 20.71 -0.26
CA VAL A 114 -23.07 19.53 -0.66
C VAL A 114 -23.91 19.06 0.54
N ILE A 115 -25.24 19.15 0.43
CA ILE A 115 -26.15 18.67 1.49
C ILE A 115 -26.68 17.27 1.23
N ARG A 116 -26.63 16.82 -0.03
CA ARG A 116 -27.00 15.47 -0.43
C ARG A 116 -26.20 15.01 -1.63
N GLU A 117 -25.78 13.78 -1.60
CA GLU A 117 -25.16 13.03 -2.71
C GLU A 117 -25.99 11.76 -2.92
N VAL A 118 -26.32 11.43 -4.17
CA VAL A 118 -27.01 10.19 -4.53
C VAL A 118 -26.11 9.39 -5.46
N ASP A 119 -25.87 8.14 -5.13
CA ASP A 119 -25.04 7.26 -5.94
C ASP A 119 -25.81 6.59 -7.09
N ALA A 120 -25.12 5.76 -7.85
CA ALA A 120 -25.70 5.05 -8.99
C ALA A 120 -26.77 4.00 -8.62
N LEU A 121 -26.89 3.61 -7.35
CA LEU A 121 -27.95 2.74 -6.81
C LEU A 121 -29.18 3.54 -6.33
N GLY A 122 -29.11 4.89 -6.36
CA GLY A 122 -30.13 5.75 -5.76
C GLY A 122 -30.00 5.85 -4.22
N GLN A 123 -28.89 5.38 -3.65
CA GLN A 123 -28.63 5.50 -2.22
C GLN A 123 -28.10 6.88 -1.92
N ASP A 124 -28.65 7.53 -0.89
CA ASP A 124 -28.25 8.89 -0.57
C ASP A 124 -27.33 8.96 0.66
N LYS A 125 -26.47 9.97 0.62
CA LYS A 125 -25.64 10.43 1.72
C LYS A 125 -25.98 11.90 1.97
N CYS A 126 -26.39 12.21 3.20
CA CYS A 126 -26.81 13.54 3.58
C CYS A 126 -25.84 14.18 4.54
N PHE A 127 -25.67 15.49 4.42
CA PHE A 127 -24.70 16.25 5.20
C PHE A 127 -25.38 17.43 5.90
N ARG A 128 -24.88 17.78 7.07
CA ARG A 128 -25.24 19.01 7.78
C ARG A 128 -24.01 19.81 8.13
N TYR A 129 -24.16 21.12 8.10
CA TYR A 129 -23.09 22.09 8.36
C TYR A 129 -23.52 23.07 9.44
N ASP A 130 -22.55 23.66 10.10
CA ASP A 130 -22.77 24.81 11.00
C ASP A 130 -22.73 26.13 10.22
N GLU A 131 -22.88 27.23 10.96
CA GLU A 131 -22.85 28.56 10.36
C GLU A 131 -21.51 28.93 9.71
N ALA A 132 -20.41 28.33 10.17
CA ALA A 132 -19.07 28.49 9.61
C ALA A 132 -18.82 27.63 8.37
N GLY A 133 -19.76 26.74 7.99
CA GLY A 133 -19.62 25.82 6.85
C GLY A 133 -18.89 24.54 7.19
N ARG A 134 -18.66 24.22 8.48
CA ARG A 134 -18.03 22.99 8.92
C ARG A 134 -19.06 21.88 9.04
N MET A 135 -18.75 20.69 8.55
CA MET A 135 -19.63 19.54 8.55
C MET A 135 -19.90 19.03 9.97
N THR A 136 -21.13 19.08 10.44
CA THR A 136 -21.52 18.66 11.79
C THR A 136 -22.20 17.31 11.85
N GLY A 137 -22.67 16.79 10.72
CA GLY A 137 -23.32 15.49 10.67
C GLY A 137 -23.35 14.88 9.28
N VAL A 138 -23.26 13.55 9.24
CA VAL A 138 -23.35 12.73 8.02
C VAL A 138 -24.32 11.58 8.29
N TRP A 139 -25.26 11.37 7.38
CA TRP A 139 -26.18 10.23 7.33
C TRP A 139 -25.90 9.46 6.04
N GLU A 140 -25.46 8.23 6.16
CA GLU A 140 -25.17 7.34 5.04
C GLU A 140 -26.24 6.25 4.97
N TYR A 141 -26.90 6.12 3.83
CA TYR A 141 -27.97 5.15 3.61
C TYR A 141 -27.51 3.71 3.90
N VAL A 142 -28.32 2.95 4.61
CA VAL A 142 -28.17 1.52 4.88
C VAL A 142 -29.33 0.73 4.32
N SER A 143 -30.56 1.16 4.64
CA SER A 143 -31.82 0.61 4.15
C SER A 143 -32.88 1.72 4.15
N PRO A 144 -34.09 1.51 3.61
CA PRO A 144 -35.11 2.55 3.55
C PRO A 144 -35.39 3.28 4.87
N ASP A 145 -35.26 2.57 5.98
CA ASP A 145 -35.54 3.09 7.32
C ASP A 145 -34.29 3.17 8.22
N GLU A 146 -33.10 2.98 7.63
CA GLU A 146 -31.87 2.89 8.41
C GLU A 146 -30.72 3.65 7.76
N TYR A 147 -30.06 4.53 8.55
CA TYR A 147 -28.87 5.29 8.19
C TYR A 147 -27.76 5.10 9.24
N ARG A 148 -26.54 5.01 8.78
CA ARG A 148 -25.35 5.14 9.62
C ARG A 148 -25.07 6.62 9.82
N VAL A 149 -24.84 7.03 11.07
CA VAL A 149 -24.73 8.45 11.42
C VAL A 149 -23.40 8.75 12.08
N THR A 150 -22.76 9.84 11.66
CA THR A 150 -21.57 10.38 12.32
C THR A 150 -21.77 11.87 12.59
N PHE A 151 -21.47 12.32 13.82
CA PHE A 151 -21.49 13.72 14.21
C PHE A 151 -20.12 14.22 14.60
N TYR A 152 -19.86 15.50 14.31
CA TYR A 152 -18.61 16.17 14.61
C TYR A 152 -18.83 17.42 15.46
N LYS A 153 -17.88 17.70 16.38
CA LYS A 153 -17.73 18.98 17.05
C LYS A 153 -16.34 19.54 16.79
N TYR A 154 -16.24 20.83 16.78
CA TYR A 154 -15.02 21.56 16.46
C TYR A 154 -14.65 22.51 17.59
N ASP A 155 -13.37 22.87 17.68
CA ASP A 155 -12.90 24.00 18.44
C ASP A 155 -12.93 25.29 17.59
N ASP A 156 -12.47 26.39 18.19
CA ASP A 156 -12.43 27.70 17.52
C ASP A 156 -11.37 27.79 16.41
N MET A 157 -10.51 26.79 16.27
CA MET A 157 -9.47 26.66 15.25
C MET A 157 -9.83 25.63 14.16
N ASP A 158 -11.11 25.21 14.09
CA ASP A 158 -11.67 24.24 13.15
C ASP A 158 -11.14 22.80 13.30
N HIS A 159 -10.49 22.45 14.41
CA HIS A 159 -10.12 21.08 14.66
C HIS A 159 -11.29 20.26 15.19
N VAL A 160 -11.44 19.02 14.72
CA VAL A 160 -12.46 18.08 15.22
C VAL A 160 -12.11 17.64 16.63
N THR A 161 -12.84 18.11 17.64
CA THR A 161 -12.64 17.75 19.06
C THR A 161 -13.44 16.54 19.51
N GLU A 162 -14.58 16.25 18.85
CA GLU A 162 -15.41 15.10 19.15
C GLU A 162 -16.00 14.52 17.85
N GLU A 163 -15.92 13.22 17.72
CA GLU A 163 -16.59 12.44 16.69
C GLU A 163 -17.47 11.39 17.35
N LYS A 164 -18.78 11.39 17.03
CA LYS A 164 -19.74 10.43 17.51
C LYS A 164 -20.29 9.59 16.38
N ARG A 165 -20.14 8.29 16.44
CA ARG A 165 -20.73 7.34 15.48
C ARG A 165 -21.87 6.60 16.12
N GLY A 166 -23.03 6.54 15.45
CA GLY A 166 -24.15 5.73 15.88
C GLY A 166 -23.80 4.25 15.85
N LEU A 167 -24.07 3.51 16.92
CA LEU A 167 -23.81 2.07 17.01
C LEU A 167 -24.88 1.24 16.25
N HIS A 168 -26.08 1.81 16.08
CA HIS A 168 -27.17 1.23 15.31
C HIS A 168 -27.69 2.25 14.32
N GLY A 169 -28.24 1.75 13.23
CA GLY A 169 -28.90 2.57 12.23
C GLY A 169 -30.14 3.26 12.81
N VAL A 170 -30.44 4.41 12.29
CA VAL A 170 -31.63 5.22 12.61
C VAL A 170 -32.21 5.75 11.31
N GLY A 171 -33.46 6.20 11.35
CA GLY A 171 -34.10 6.83 10.20
C GLY A 171 -33.33 8.09 9.72
N LYS A 172 -33.64 8.52 8.51
CA LYS A 172 -33.02 9.71 7.92
C LYS A 172 -33.19 10.92 8.81
N PHE A 173 -32.08 11.58 9.16
CA PHE A 173 -32.01 12.72 10.07
C PHE A 173 -32.38 12.45 11.53
N GLU A 174 -32.63 11.20 11.90
CA GLU A 174 -32.78 10.82 13.28
C GLU A 174 -31.45 10.79 14.04
N THR A 175 -31.52 10.82 15.35
CA THR A 175 -30.36 10.82 16.24
C THR A 175 -30.26 9.48 16.95
N PRO A 176 -29.15 8.74 16.82
CA PRO A 176 -28.95 7.50 17.55
C PRO A 176 -28.98 7.72 19.07
N THR A 177 -29.47 6.74 19.81
CA THR A 177 -29.46 6.74 21.28
C THR A 177 -28.13 6.25 21.86
N ARG A 178 -27.34 5.53 21.06
CA ARG A 178 -26.04 4.96 21.43
C ARG A 178 -24.96 5.40 20.47
N TYR A 179 -23.81 5.80 21.02
CA TYR A 179 -22.68 6.30 20.25
C TYR A 179 -21.38 5.66 20.68
N LEU A 180 -20.52 5.43 19.72
CA LEU A 180 -19.08 5.41 19.91
C LEU A 180 -18.61 6.88 19.88
N THR A 181 -17.91 7.32 20.92
CA THR A 181 -17.44 8.71 21.00
C THR A 181 -15.91 8.74 21.00
N ILE A 182 -15.33 9.39 20.03
CA ILE A 182 -13.89 9.67 19.95
C ILE A 182 -13.68 11.13 20.30
N LYS A 183 -12.84 11.41 21.29
CA LYS A 183 -12.45 12.76 21.66
C LYS A 183 -11.00 13.03 21.29
N LYS A 184 -10.74 14.22 20.81
CA LYS A 184 -9.41 14.68 20.37
C LYS A 184 -9.08 16.00 21.05
N THR A 185 -7.83 16.16 21.48
CA THR A 185 -7.32 17.44 21.96
C THR A 185 -6.10 17.86 21.17
N TYR A 186 -5.92 19.14 21.04
CA TYR A 186 -4.84 19.72 20.25
C TYR A 186 -4.03 20.69 21.12
N ASP A 187 -2.77 20.89 20.78
CA ASP A 187 -1.97 21.94 21.38
C ASP A 187 -2.25 23.30 20.70
N LYS A 188 -1.58 24.33 21.17
CA LYS A 188 -1.74 25.70 20.65
C LYS A 188 -1.19 25.89 19.22
N GLU A 189 -0.37 24.96 18.74
CA GLU A 189 0.11 24.88 17.36
C GLU A 189 -0.84 24.07 16.45
N GLY A 190 -1.97 23.55 16.98
CA GLY A 190 -2.97 22.77 16.25
C GLY A 190 -2.58 21.31 16.04
N ARG A 191 -1.58 20.80 16.76
CA ARG A 191 -1.15 19.40 16.63
C ARG A 191 -1.93 18.51 17.59
N LEU A 192 -2.33 17.32 17.11
CA LEU A 192 -3.10 16.35 17.89
C LEU A 192 -2.29 15.82 19.08
N VAL A 193 -2.73 16.09 20.30
CA VAL A 193 -2.04 15.68 21.54
C VAL A 193 -2.65 14.42 22.14
N THR A 194 -3.99 14.33 22.18
CA THR A 194 -4.65 13.13 22.69
C THR A 194 -5.77 12.68 21.77
N VAL A 195 -5.96 11.38 21.72
CA VAL A 195 -7.16 10.73 21.19
C VAL A 195 -7.66 9.79 22.29
N SER A 196 -8.86 9.99 22.76
CA SER A 196 -9.51 9.06 23.66
C SER A 196 -10.74 8.45 23.00
N ASP A 197 -10.81 7.15 23.02
CA ASP A 197 -11.98 6.39 22.58
C ASP A 197 -12.79 6.01 23.82
N ALA A 198 -13.90 6.68 24.04
CA ALA A 198 -14.89 6.26 25.02
C ALA A 198 -15.71 5.12 24.39
N SER A 199 -15.08 3.96 24.24
CA SER A 199 -15.75 2.78 23.72
C SER A 199 -16.84 2.33 24.67
N MET A 200 -18.04 2.18 24.13
CA MET A 200 -19.15 1.43 24.66
C MET A 200 -19.55 1.78 26.10
N ALA A 201 -20.01 2.98 26.33
CA ALA A 201 -21.03 3.15 27.34
C ALA A 201 -22.30 2.47 26.84
N ASP A 202 -22.42 1.19 27.05
CA ASP A 202 -23.73 0.58 27.16
C ASP A 202 -24.42 1.32 28.32
N SER A 203 -25.63 1.83 28.11
CA SER A 203 -26.40 2.53 29.15
C SER A 203 -26.62 1.69 30.41
N LEU A 204 -26.10 0.47 30.46
CA LEU A 204 -26.18 -0.52 31.55
C LEU A 204 -24.80 -0.91 32.12
N ARG A 205 -23.69 -0.41 31.61
CA ARG A 205 -22.35 -0.64 32.15
C ARG A 205 -21.61 0.67 32.32
N GLU A 206 -20.92 0.83 33.44
CA GLU A 206 -20.02 1.98 33.62
C GLU A 206 -19.02 2.09 32.46
N PRO A 207 -18.69 3.30 31.99
CA PRO A 207 -17.72 3.48 30.91
C PRO A 207 -16.40 2.85 31.38
N VAL A 208 -15.97 1.80 30.71
CA VAL A 208 -14.59 1.31 30.81
C VAL A 208 -13.69 2.47 30.44
N ALA A 209 -12.71 2.80 31.28
CA ALA A 209 -11.74 3.86 31.00
C ALA A 209 -11.21 3.69 29.59
N GLY A 210 -11.51 4.66 28.72
CA GLY A 210 -11.31 4.56 27.29
C GLY A 210 -9.84 4.36 26.91
N ALA A 211 -9.61 3.77 25.74
CA ALA A 211 -8.31 3.78 25.13
C ALA A 211 -7.87 5.24 24.93
N GLU A 212 -6.69 5.57 25.40
CA GLU A 212 -6.13 6.89 25.24
C GLU A 212 -4.77 6.78 24.53
N MET A 213 -4.65 7.51 23.43
CA MET A 213 -3.39 7.71 22.72
C MET A 213 -2.91 9.14 23.02
N GLN A 214 -1.65 9.26 23.41
CA GLN A 214 -1.00 10.55 23.66
C GLN A 214 0.18 10.73 22.73
N TYR A 215 0.35 11.93 22.18
CA TYR A 215 1.41 12.27 21.25
C TYR A 215 2.21 13.46 21.74
N THR A 216 3.51 13.46 21.47
CA THR A 216 4.40 14.60 21.69
C THR A 216 5.14 14.94 20.41
N TYR A 217 5.57 16.19 20.27
CA TYR A 217 6.19 16.71 19.07
C TYR A 217 7.43 17.54 19.40
N ASP A 218 8.36 17.61 18.46
CA ASP A 218 9.48 18.55 18.51
C ASP A 218 9.07 19.92 17.91
N MET A 219 10.03 20.85 17.89
CA MET A 219 9.82 22.20 17.34
C MET A 219 9.66 22.22 15.80
N MET A 220 10.01 21.13 15.13
CA MET A 220 9.87 20.97 13.66
C MET A 220 8.59 20.21 13.28
N ASN A 221 7.66 20.02 14.24
CA ASN A 221 6.41 19.26 14.11
C ASN A 221 6.58 17.76 13.86
N ASN A 222 7.75 17.20 14.08
CA ASN A 222 7.92 15.75 14.03
C ASN A 222 7.36 15.12 15.32
N ARG A 223 6.64 14.01 15.21
CA ARG A 223 6.12 13.26 16.37
C ARG A 223 7.29 12.59 17.11
N THR A 224 7.53 12.98 18.35
CA THR A 224 8.63 12.45 19.19
C THR A 224 8.21 11.27 20.06
N SER A 225 6.93 11.19 20.40
CA SER A 225 6.41 9.97 21.07
C SER A 225 4.94 9.72 20.78
N GLU A 226 4.58 8.46 20.96
CA GLU A 226 3.23 7.93 20.92
C GLU A 226 3.04 6.99 22.11
N THR A 227 2.09 7.28 22.98
CA THR A 227 1.82 6.50 24.18
C THR A 227 0.39 5.98 24.14
N ALA A 228 0.20 4.67 24.25
CA ALA A 228 -1.09 4.01 24.30
C ALA A 228 -1.31 3.33 25.65
N VAL A 229 -2.54 3.34 26.14
CA VAL A 229 -2.99 2.45 27.21
C VAL A 229 -3.34 1.10 26.59
N ILE A 230 -2.76 0.02 27.07
CA ILE A 230 -2.81 -1.31 26.41
C ILE A 230 -3.63 -2.36 27.14
N ASP A 231 -4.02 -2.11 28.38
CA ASP A 231 -4.86 -3.02 29.16
C ASP A 231 -5.80 -2.27 30.12
N ASP A 232 -6.72 -2.99 30.75
CA ASP A 232 -7.68 -2.46 31.72
C ASP A 232 -7.03 -2.03 33.05
N ARG A 233 -5.76 -2.36 33.27
CA ARG A 233 -4.97 -1.94 34.43
C ARG A 233 -4.30 -0.59 34.23
N GLY A 234 -4.43 -0.02 33.02
CA GLY A 234 -3.82 1.24 32.67
C GLY A 234 -2.33 1.13 32.29
N THR A 235 -1.86 -0.07 31.95
CA THR A 235 -0.49 -0.27 31.45
C THR A 235 -0.28 0.56 30.20
N LYS A 236 0.82 1.30 30.15
CA LYS A 236 1.16 2.16 29.03
C LYS A 236 2.26 1.55 28.18
N ARG A 237 2.11 1.67 26.86
CA ARG A 237 3.16 1.42 25.87
C ARG A 237 3.54 2.74 25.25
N THR A 238 4.84 3.03 25.20
CA THR A 238 5.33 4.24 24.54
C THR A 238 6.28 3.88 23.41
N VAL A 239 6.07 4.49 22.26
CA VAL A 239 6.99 4.47 21.12
C VAL A 239 7.63 5.85 21.05
N TYR A 240 8.95 5.88 21.00
CA TYR A 240 9.74 7.10 20.86
C TYR A 240 10.33 7.18 19.46
N TYR A 241 10.35 8.37 18.90
CA TYR A 241 10.89 8.66 17.57
C TYR A 241 11.98 9.72 17.68
N ARG A 242 13.08 9.53 17.00
CA ARG A 242 14.14 10.50 16.88
C ARG A 242 14.43 10.80 15.43
N TYR A 243 14.58 12.06 15.13
CA TYR A 243 14.80 12.56 13.78
C TYR A 243 16.18 13.22 13.67
N ASP A 244 16.72 13.26 12.47
CA ASP A 244 17.92 14.05 12.18
C ASP A 244 17.54 15.53 11.91
N LYS A 245 18.55 16.33 11.60
CA LYS A 245 18.37 17.76 11.30
C LYS A 245 17.54 18.05 10.04
N ASN A 246 17.34 17.06 9.17
CA ASN A 246 16.54 17.17 7.96
C ASN A 246 15.10 16.69 8.19
N GLY A 247 14.73 16.28 9.41
CA GLY A 247 13.40 15.76 9.75
C GLY A 247 13.20 14.30 9.37
N ARG A 248 14.26 13.53 9.04
CA ARG A 248 14.16 12.12 8.69
C ARG A 248 14.24 11.26 9.95
N LEU A 249 13.38 10.23 10.04
CA LEU A 249 13.34 9.32 11.18
C LEU A 249 14.62 8.47 11.23
N VAL A 250 15.46 8.66 12.24
CA VAL A 250 16.71 7.90 12.41
C VAL A 250 16.62 6.81 13.48
N GLU A 251 15.65 6.88 14.38
CA GLU A 251 15.48 5.89 15.43
C GLU A 251 14.01 5.78 15.87
N LYS A 252 13.54 4.55 16.03
CA LYS A 252 12.28 4.21 16.67
C LYS A 252 12.57 3.29 17.84
N LYS A 253 12.14 3.70 19.05
CA LYS A 253 12.26 2.90 20.28
C LYS A 253 10.88 2.51 20.76
N GLU A 254 10.67 1.25 21.02
CA GLU A 254 9.43 0.75 21.60
C GLU A 254 9.69 0.24 23.01
N ASP A 255 8.98 0.82 24.00
CA ASP A 255 9.01 0.37 25.38
C ASP A 255 7.99 -0.77 25.55
N ALA A 256 8.47 -1.93 25.88
CA ALA A 256 7.65 -3.13 26.05
C ALA A 256 6.99 -3.23 27.43
N GLY A 257 7.16 -2.23 28.30
CA GLY A 257 6.59 -2.25 29.66
C GLY A 257 7.33 -3.14 30.65
N ASP A 258 8.26 -3.98 30.20
CA ASP A 258 9.09 -4.89 31.01
C ASP A 258 10.56 -4.43 31.16
N LYS A 259 10.85 -3.18 30.78
CA LYS A 259 12.17 -2.54 30.71
C LYS A 259 13.03 -2.99 29.52
N THR A 260 12.57 -3.81 28.62
CA THR A 260 13.25 -4.10 27.37
C THR A 260 12.84 -3.08 26.32
N LEU A 261 13.84 -2.38 25.74
CA LEU A 261 13.64 -1.46 24.64
C LEU A 261 13.92 -2.18 23.32
N SER A 262 12.90 -2.18 22.45
CA SER A 262 13.06 -2.60 21.07
C SER A 262 13.49 -1.38 20.25
N VAL A 263 14.68 -1.40 19.66
CA VAL A 263 15.25 -0.26 18.92
C VAL A 263 15.39 -0.61 17.45
N THR A 264 14.76 0.20 16.59
CA THR A 264 14.97 0.17 15.14
C THR A 264 15.68 1.45 14.73
N ALA A 265 16.78 1.34 13.99
CA ALA A 265 17.53 2.50 13.50
C ALA A 265 17.50 2.55 11.96
N TYR A 266 17.52 3.77 11.43
CA TYR A 266 17.41 4.06 10.01
C TYR A 266 18.57 4.93 9.56
N THR A 267 19.10 4.66 8.37
CA THR A 267 20.16 5.45 7.74
C THR A 267 19.72 5.91 6.35
N TYR A 268 20.22 7.07 5.93
CA TYR A 268 19.85 7.71 4.67
C TYR A 268 21.09 8.22 3.94
N ASP A 269 21.01 8.29 2.63
CA ASP A 269 22.02 8.97 1.82
C ASP A 269 21.77 10.51 1.74
N ALA A 270 22.59 11.19 0.95
CA ALA A 270 22.50 12.63 0.78
C ALA A 270 21.24 13.07 -0.05
N SER A 271 20.65 12.14 -0.80
CA SER A 271 19.44 12.34 -1.61
C SER A 271 18.16 11.94 -0.87
N ASP A 272 18.25 11.71 0.45
CA ASP A 272 17.15 11.28 1.33
C ASP A 272 16.62 9.85 1.08
N ASN A 273 17.31 9.03 0.30
CA ASN A 273 16.94 7.63 0.15
C ASN A 273 17.28 6.84 1.41
N LEU A 274 16.38 5.96 1.85
CA LEU A 274 16.62 5.04 2.96
C LEU A 274 17.67 3.98 2.57
N THR A 275 18.85 4.05 3.13
CA THR A 275 19.96 3.12 2.79
C THR A 275 20.09 1.94 3.75
N GLY A 276 19.56 2.05 4.96
CA GLY A 276 19.63 0.96 5.91
C GLY A 276 18.60 0.98 7.01
N VAL A 277 18.25 -0.22 7.48
CA VAL A 277 17.40 -0.43 8.65
C VAL A 277 18.10 -1.44 9.56
N THR A 278 18.34 -1.05 10.80
CA THR A 278 18.84 -1.97 11.83
C THR A 278 17.68 -2.39 12.71
N LEU A 279 17.42 -3.68 12.76
CA LEU A 279 16.34 -4.28 13.55
C LEU A 279 16.76 -4.48 15.00
N PRO A 280 15.82 -4.58 15.96
CA PRO A 280 16.12 -4.70 17.38
C PRO A 280 17.04 -5.87 17.77
N GLU A 281 16.92 -6.98 17.05
CA GLU A 281 17.73 -8.20 17.29
C GLU A 281 19.08 -8.17 16.55
N GLY A 282 19.47 -7.01 16.00
CA GLY A 282 20.74 -6.85 15.28
C GLY A 282 20.71 -7.26 13.81
N GLY A 283 19.56 -7.73 13.30
CA GLY A 283 19.37 -7.92 11.86
C GLY A 283 19.42 -6.59 11.12
N LYS A 284 19.90 -6.59 9.88
CA LYS A 284 20.02 -5.38 9.06
C LYS A 284 19.41 -5.57 7.68
N ILE A 285 18.82 -4.51 7.16
CA ILE A 285 18.35 -4.40 5.77
C ILE A 285 19.15 -3.28 5.13
N PHE A 286 19.76 -3.55 3.99
CA PHE A 286 20.45 -2.55 3.19
C PHE A 286 19.73 -2.32 1.88
N LEU A 287 19.60 -1.07 1.49
CA LEU A 287 18.98 -0.61 0.28
C LEU A 287 20.00 0.25 -0.48
N ILE A 288 20.29 -0.14 -1.71
CA ILE A 288 21.33 0.50 -2.52
C ILE A 288 20.68 1.01 -3.80
N TYR A 289 20.98 2.25 -4.13
CA TYR A 289 20.38 2.97 -5.25
C TYR A 289 21.45 3.32 -6.29
N ASP A 290 21.01 3.50 -7.53
CA ASP A 290 21.84 4.07 -8.60
C ASP A 290 21.76 5.61 -8.62
N GLU A 291 22.49 6.24 -9.55
CA GLU A 291 22.51 7.70 -9.72
C GLU A 291 21.15 8.30 -10.09
N ALA A 292 20.19 7.49 -10.52
CA ALA A 292 18.81 7.89 -10.83
C ALA A 292 17.85 7.56 -9.68
N GLU A 293 18.37 7.31 -8.47
CA GLU A 293 17.61 7.00 -7.25
C GLU A 293 16.74 5.72 -7.37
N ARG A 294 17.13 4.78 -8.26
CA ARG A 294 16.42 3.51 -8.41
C ARG A 294 17.09 2.44 -7.55
N LEU A 295 16.28 1.68 -6.81
CA LEU A 295 16.76 0.60 -5.96
C LEU A 295 17.40 -0.51 -6.78
N ILE A 296 18.72 -0.69 -6.68
CA ILE A 296 19.46 -1.75 -7.39
C ILE A 296 19.71 -2.99 -6.56
N TYR A 297 19.81 -2.84 -5.23
CA TYR A 297 19.91 -3.98 -4.30
C TYR A 297 19.07 -3.78 -3.06
N LYS A 298 18.42 -4.86 -2.63
CA LYS A 298 17.87 -5.02 -1.29
C LYS A 298 18.53 -6.25 -0.66
N LEU A 299 19.23 -6.08 0.44
CA LEU A 299 19.97 -7.13 1.12
C LEU A 299 19.47 -7.25 2.55
N GLU A 300 19.18 -8.45 3.00
CA GLU A 300 18.73 -8.74 4.36
C GLU A 300 19.75 -9.63 5.07
N ARG A 301 20.14 -9.25 6.27
CA ARG A 301 21.06 -9.95 7.13
C ARG A 301 20.42 -10.22 8.48
N GLU A 302 20.42 -11.48 8.92
CA GLU A 302 19.86 -11.85 10.21
C GLU A 302 20.79 -11.49 11.36
N ASP A 303 22.13 -11.73 11.20
CA ASP A 303 23.17 -11.43 12.15
C ASP A 303 24.45 -10.93 11.47
N ARG A 304 25.56 -10.81 12.22
CA ARG A 304 26.84 -10.28 11.73
C ARG A 304 27.49 -11.13 10.63
N HIS A 305 27.11 -12.39 10.48
CA HIS A 305 27.84 -13.37 9.69
C HIS A 305 27.02 -13.94 8.52
N HIS A 306 25.70 -13.80 8.55
CA HIS A 306 24.82 -14.45 7.59
C HIS A 306 23.96 -13.44 6.81
N ILE A 307 24.10 -13.42 5.49
CA ILE A 307 23.12 -12.78 4.61
C ILE A 307 22.08 -13.83 4.26
N LEU A 308 20.84 -13.58 4.66
CA LEU A 308 19.76 -14.52 4.44
C LEU A 308 19.25 -14.48 3.02
N ARG A 309 19.09 -13.30 2.46
CA ARG A 309 18.56 -13.10 1.12
C ARG A 309 18.90 -11.72 0.58
N GLY A 310 18.97 -11.65 -0.73
CA GLY A 310 19.11 -10.40 -1.45
C GLY A 310 18.27 -10.41 -2.71
N ILE A 311 17.99 -9.23 -3.23
CA ILE A 311 17.39 -9.03 -4.54
C ILE A 311 18.21 -8.00 -5.26
N ARG A 312 18.60 -8.30 -6.49
CA ARG A 312 19.25 -7.37 -7.40
C ARG A 312 18.29 -7.01 -8.51
N TYR A 313 18.15 -5.72 -8.79
CA TYR A 313 17.36 -5.20 -9.89
C TYR A 313 18.25 -4.61 -10.97
N THR A 314 17.89 -4.82 -12.23
CA THR A 314 18.45 -4.07 -13.35
C THR A 314 17.32 -3.34 -14.06
N TYR A 315 17.62 -2.17 -14.58
CA TYR A 315 16.63 -1.27 -15.17
C TYR A 315 16.96 -0.97 -16.64
N ALA A 316 15.91 -0.93 -17.47
CA ALA A 316 15.91 -0.17 -18.70
C ALA A 316 14.92 0.97 -18.46
N ASP A 317 15.41 2.20 -18.55
CA ASP A 317 14.68 3.39 -18.17
C ASP A 317 14.19 3.36 -16.71
N PHE A 318 12.91 3.59 -16.42
CA PHE A 318 12.35 3.55 -15.05
C PHE A 318 11.81 2.18 -14.64
N CYS A 319 11.64 1.28 -15.60
CA CYS A 319 11.07 -0.05 -15.33
C CYS A 319 12.16 -1.08 -15.07
N PRO A 320 12.01 -1.94 -14.05
CA PRO A 320 12.94 -3.04 -13.84
C PRO A 320 12.84 -4.02 -15.01
N VAL A 321 13.97 -4.32 -15.66
CA VAL A 321 14.04 -5.33 -16.73
C VAL A 321 14.45 -6.70 -16.22
N SER A 322 15.05 -6.77 -15.04
CA SER A 322 15.27 -8.03 -14.34
C SER A 322 15.26 -7.86 -12.83
N ALA A 323 14.83 -8.92 -12.15
CA ALA A 323 15.00 -9.10 -10.72
C ALA A 323 15.64 -10.47 -10.50
N GLU A 324 16.75 -10.49 -9.78
CA GLU A 324 17.52 -11.68 -9.47
C GLU A 324 17.49 -11.90 -7.96
N GLN A 325 16.99 -13.08 -7.55
CA GLN A 325 17.01 -13.46 -6.14
C GLN A 325 18.36 -14.09 -5.79
N LEU A 326 18.97 -13.55 -4.76
CA LEU A 326 20.22 -14.01 -4.19
C LEU A 326 19.88 -14.79 -2.92
N TYR A 327 20.02 -16.11 -2.96
CA TYR A 327 19.83 -16.95 -1.78
C TYR A 327 21.18 -17.23 -1.12
N GLY A 328 21.32 -16.85 0.17
CA GLY A 328 22.49 -17.18 0.94
C GLY A 328 22.44 -18.60 1.50
N ARG A 329 23.14 -19.53 0.89
CA ARG A 329 23.89 -20.50 1.70
C ARG A 329 25.16 -19.79 2.13
N GLN A 330 25.64 -20.02 3.36
CA GLN A 330 26.88 -19.44 3.92
C GLN A 330 27.66 -18.57 2.92
N THR A 331 27.41 -17.27 2.96
CA THR A 331 27.94 -16.33 1.98
C THR A 331 29.45 -16.36 2.03
N THR A 332 30.10 -16.68 0.94
CA THR A 332 31.57 -16.62 0.86
C THR A 332 32.02 -15.17 1.02
N VAL A 333 33.24 -14.93 1.47
CA VAL A 333 33.80 -13.56 1.56
C VAL A 333 33.72 -12.84 0.21
N ARG A 334 33.82 -13.59 -0.87
CA ARG A 334 33.73 -13.07 -2.23
C ARG A 334 32.33 -12.53 -2.53
N GLU A 335 31.29 -13.28 -2.22
CA GLU A 335 29.90 -12.85 -2.34
C GLU A 335 29.59 -11.67 -1.42
N MET A 336 30.10 -11.72 -0.18
CA MET A 336 29.97 -10.63 0.77
C MET A 336 30.65 -9.36 0.27
N ASN A 337 31.83 -9.48 -0.32
CA ASN A 337 32.54 -8.34 -0.88
C ASN A 337 31.81 -7.75 -2.09
N GLN A 338 31.23 -8.58 -2.96
CA GLN A 338 30.42 -8.10 -4.06
C GLN A 338 29.13 -7.38 -3.58
N LEU A 339 28.52 -7.86 -2.50
CA LEU A 339 27.38 -7.22 -1.86
C LEU A 339 27.73 -5.90 -1.16
N LEU A 340 28.95 -5.80 -0.65
CA LEU A 340 29.46 -4.63 0.08
C LEU A 340 29.92 -3.48 -0.83
N ILE A 341 30.12 -3.74 -2.12
CA ILE A 341 30.60 -2.75 -3.09
C ILE A 341 29.67 -1.57 -3.27
N GLY A 342 28.38 -1.77 -3.10
CA GLY A 342 27.40 -0.70 -3.16
C GLY A 342 27.20 0.07 -1.85
N MET A 343 27.92 -0.24 -0.80
CA MET A 343 27.80 0.46 0.48
C MET A 343 28.78 1.64 0.55
N ASP A 344 28.34 2.75 1.17
CA ASP A 344 29.27 3.80 1.51
C ASP A 344 30.29 3.33 2.55
N SER A 345 31.38 4.07 2.74
CA SER A 345 32.47 3.68 3.63
C SER A 345 32.05 3.49 5.08
N ASN A 346 31.03 4.23 5.55
CA ASN A 346 30.52 4.11 6.91
C ASN A 346 29.62 2.89 7.05
N ALA A 347 28.72 2.66 6.11
CA ALA A 347 27.91 1.45 6.06
C ALA A 347 28.75 0.19 5.93
N LEU A 348 29.85 0.25 5.15
CA LEU A 348 30.79 -0.86 5.03
C LEU A 348 31.54 -1.12 6.33
N ARG A 349 32.05 -0.07 6.99
CA ARG A 349 32.71 -0.20 8.30
C ARG A 349 31.77 -0.78 9.34
N GLU A 350 30.56 -0.29 9.42
CA GLU A 350 29.55 -0.80 10.34
C GLU A 350 29.15 -2.24 10.02
N PHE A 351 29.05 -2.60 8.74
CA PHE A 351 28.78 -3.97 8.32
C PHE A 351 29.90 -4.93 8.71
N LEU A 352 31.14 -4.55 8.48
CA LEU A 352 32.34 -5.37 8.80
C LEU A 352 32.64 -5.37 10.30
N ASN A 353 32.35 -4.26 10.98
CA ASN A 353 32.69 -4.04 12.37
C ASN A 353 31.75 -3.10 13.10
N PRO A 354 30.56 -3.57 13.48
CA PRO A 354 29.54 -2.74 14.14
C PRO A 354 29.94 -2.19 15.51
N GLU A 355 31.06 -2.68 16.11
CA GLU A 355 31.55 -2.24 17.42
C GLU A 355 32.77 -1.31 17.34
N GLY A 356 33.15 -0.88 16.14
CA GLY A 356 34.29 0.03 15.95
C GLY A 356 35.68 -0.62 16.01
N ALA A 357 35.76 -1.98 15.99
CA ALA A 357 37.04 -2.68 15.92
C ALA A 357 37.66 -2.57 14.52
N ASP A 358 38.94 -2.77 14.42
CA ASP A 358 39.73 -2.67 13.21
C ASP A 358 39.25 -3.64 12.12
N SER A 359 38.78 -3.10 11.01
CA SER A 359 38.23 -3.86 9.88
C SER A 359 39.25 -4.83 9.26
N GLU A 360 40.52 -4.47 9.28
CA GLU A 360 41.61 -5.35 8.82
C GLU A 360 41.78 -6.58 9.74
N LYS A 361 41.64 -6.38 11.06
CA LYS A 361 41.66 -7.46 12.03
C LYS A 361 40.49 -8.41 11.82
N LEU A 362 39.26 -7.87 11.59
CA LEU A 362 38.08 -8.67 11.34
C LEU A 362 38.18 -9.48 10.04
N CYS A 363 38.75 -8.89 8.97
CA CYS A 363 39.06 -9.61 7.74
C CYS A 363 40.09 -10.71 7.94
N LYS A 364 41.14 -10.47 8.74
CA LYS A 364 42.16 -11.47 9.10
C LYS A 364 41.58 -12.60 9.94
N GLU A 365 40.75 -12.27 10.93
CA GLU A 365 40.04 -13.27 11.75
C GLU A 365 39.13 -14.14 10.91
N ARG A 366 38.34 -13.53 10.02
CA ARG A 366 37.52 -14.26 9.07
C ARG A 366 38.32 -15.09 8.07
N ALA A 367 39.50 -14.65 7.68
CA ALA A 367 40.40 -15.41 6.84
C ALA A 367 40.93 -16.66 7.54
N THR A 368 41.08 -16.60 8.87
CA THR A 368 41.56 -17.72 9.68
C THR A 368 40.46 -18.69 10.13
N GLU A 369 39.22 -18.23 10.20
CA GLU A 369 38.07 -19.06 10.59
C GLU A 369 37.66 -20.09 9.56
N GLN A 370 38.21 -20.37 8.34
CA GLN A 370 37.72 -20.49 7.37
C GLN A 370 37.96 -21.34 6.39
N ALA A 371 37.39 -22.27 6.43
CA ALA A 371 37.00 -23.13 5.34
C ALA A 371 36.22 -22.44 4.23
N TYR A 372 35.67 -21.28 4.52
CA TYR A 372 34.73 -20.60 3.59
C TYR A 372 35.26 -19.35 2.93
N TYR A 373 36.41 -18.81 3.42
CA TYR A 373 36.81 -17.47 3.05
C TYR A 373 38.22 -17.50 2.43
N GLN A 374 38.35 -17.03 1.25
CA GLN A 374 39.66 -16.79 0.62
C GLN A 374 40.17 -15.44 1.13
N GLY A 375 40.74 -15.43 2.34
CA GLY A 375 41.09 -14.21 3.07
C GLY A 375 42.00 -13.22 2.37
N LYS A 376 42.84 -13.68 1.43
CA LYS A 376 43.65 -12.79 0.61
C LYS A 376 42.82 -11.94 -0.36
N GLU A 377 41.76 -12.51 -0.91
CA GLU A 377 40.87 -11.80 -1.83
C GLU A 377 39.97 -10.80 -1.09
N ALA A 378 39.45 -11.17 0.07
CA ALA A 378 38.68 -10.28 0.93
C ALA A 378 39.50 -9.06 1.38
N LEU A 379 40.74 -9.25 1.79
CA LEU A 379 41.64 -8.16 2.15
C LEU A 379 41.96 -7.27 0.95
N ALA A 380 42.20 -7.85 -0.23
CA ALA A 380 42.50 -7.09 -1.43
C ALA A 380 41.30 -6.21 -1.87
N VAL A 381 40.08 -6.74 -1.80
CA VAL A 381 38.87 -6.00 -2.09
C VAL A 381 38.63 -4.91 -1.04
N PHE A 382 38.82 -5.23 0.23
CA PHE A 382 38.70 -4.26 1.32
C PHE A 382 39.70 -3.09 1.15
N HIS A 383 40.96 -3.38 0.86
CA HIS A 383 41.99 -2.36 0.64
C HIS A 383 41.72 -1.55 -0.64
N ALA A 384 41.21 -2.18 -1.70
CA ALA A 384 40.79 -1.45 -2.90
C ALA A 384 39.65 -0.49 -2.58
N PHE A 385 38.70 -0.92 -1.75
CA PHE A 385 37.59 -0.12 -1.29
C PHE A 385 38.03 1.04 -0.39
N GLU A 386 38.86 0.77 0.62
CA GLU A 386 39.42 1.83 1.48
C GLU A 386 40.23 2.85 0.70
N LYS A 387 41.02 2.41 -0.28
CA LYS A 387 41.79 3.30 -1.14
C LYS A 387 40.89 4.17 -2.03
N ALA A 388 39.75 3.64 -2.46
CA ALA A 388 38.78 4.37 -3.28
C ALA A 388 37.95 5.35 -2.44
N TYR A 389 37.58 4.97 -1.22
CA TYR A 389 36.63 5.69 -0.35
C TYR A 389 37.29 6.39 0.85
N GLY A 390 38.50 6.01 1.26
CA GLY A 390 39.18 6.57 2.43
C GLY A 390 39.44 8.08 2.41
N ASN A 391 39.15 8.75 1.30
CA ASN A 391 39.24 10.20 1.12
C ASN A 391 37.92 10.86 0.67
N ILE A 392 36.77 10.17 0.79
CA ILE A 392 35.47 10.72 0.37
C ILE A 392 34.75 11.28 1.59
N GLU A 393 35.11 12.48 1.99
CA GLU A 393 34.30 13.29 2.91
C GLU A 393 33.17 14.04 2.22
N ASN A 394 33.13 14.10 0.89
CA ASN A 394 32.12 14.82 0.10
C ASN A 394 31.75 14.01 -1.14
N GLY A 395 30.58 13.40 -1.12
CA GLY A 395 29.87 12.64 -2.11
C GLY A 395 30.24 12.80 -3.59
N ASP A 396 31.33 12.19 -4.02
CA ASP A 396 31.77 12.21 -5.42
C ASP A 396 31.29 10.92 -6.11
N SER A 397 30.10 11.02 -6.74
CA SER A 397 29.42 9.92 -7.46
C SER A 397 30.29 9.29 -8.56
N HIS A 398 31.21 10.05 -9.16
CA HIS A 398 32.08 9.56 -10.23
C HIS A 398 33.11 8.52 -9.75
N ARG A 399 33.59 8.62 -8.52
CA ARG A 399 34.50 7.65 -7.93
C ARG A 399 33.79 6.35 -7.55
N TYR A 400 32.54 6.46 -7.13
CA TYR A 400 31.67 5.34 -6.83
C TYR A 400 31.49 4.42 -8.04
N GLN A 401 31.14 5.01 -9.22
CA GLN A 401 30.98 4.26 -10.46
C GLN A 401 32.27 3.59 -10.95
N LYS A 402 33.42 4.23 -10.72
CA LYS A 402 34.71 3.65 -11.07
C LYS A 402 35.04 2.40 -10.27
N VAL A 403 34.74 2.41 -8.95
CA VAL A 403 34.94 1.26 -8.08
C VAL A 403 33.94 0.14 -8.43
N LEU A 404 32.69 0.46 -8.68
CA LEU A 404 31.70 -0.51 -9.18
C LEU A 404 32.15 -1.16 -10.49
N ASN A 405 32.73 -0.41 -11.41
CA ASN A 405 33.24 -0.92 -12.68
C ASN A 405 34.50 -1.80 -12.50
N GLU A 406 35.42 -1.43 -11.63
CA GLU A 406 36.63 -2.25 -11.34
C GLU A 406 36.27 -3.58 -10.68
N ILE A 407 35.22 -3.63 -9.87
CA ILE A 407 34.82 -4.81 -9.12
C ILE A 407 33.78 -5.64 -9.87
N SER A 408 33.02 -5.07 -10.80
CA SER A 408 32.18 -5.81 -11.75
C SER A 408 33.00 -6.74 -12.69
N THR A 409 34.34 -6.57 -12.74
CA THR A 409 35.23 -7.49 -13.44
C THR A 409 35.52 -8.79 -12.66
N TYR A 410 35.20 -8.87 -11.37
CA TYR A 410 35.25 -10.13 -10.62
C TYR A 410 33.98 -10.95 -10.93
N LYS A 411 33.99 -11.55 -12.10
CA LYS A 411 32.96 -12.49 -12.53
C LYS A 411 33.13 -13.81 -11.81
N GLU A 412 32.20 -14.15 -10.94
CA GLU A 412 31.72 -15.51 -10.69
C GLU A 412 30.70 -15.45 -9.56
N TRP A 413 29.47 -15.12 -9.92
CA TRP A 413 28.29 -15.55 -9.20
C TRP A 413 28.03 -16.99 -9.62
N GLU A 414 28.58 -17.95 -8.94
CA GLU A 414 28.11 -19.32 -9.01
C GLU A 414 26.85 -19.41 -8.14
N ASP A 415 25.75 -19.81 -8.78
CA ASP A 415 24.41 -20.00 -8.23
C ASP A 415 23.56 -18.75 -7.96
N THR A 416 23.22 -18.06 -9.02
CA THR A 416 21.96 -17.34 -9.07
C THR A 416 20.84 -18.35 -9.28
N SER A 417 20.19 -18.75 -8.20
CA SER A 417 19.22 -19.85 -8.27
C SER A 417 17.96 -19.49 -9.03
N TYR A 418 17.63 -18.20 -9.18
CA TYR A 418 16.44 -17.78 -9.89
C TYR A 418 16.51 -16.31 -10.35
N SER A 419 16.35 -16.10 -11.64
CA SER A 419 16.25 -14.75 -12.20
C SER A 419 15.00 -14.60 -13.07
N ARG A 420 14.50 -13.39 -13.16
CA ARG A 420 13.41 -12.99 -14.06
C ARG A 420 13.81 -11.78 -14.89
N SER A 421 13.45 -11.80 -16.16
CA SER A 421 13.56 -10.66 -17.06
C SER A 421 12.18 -10.17 -17.48
N PHE A 422 12.04 -8.86 -17.70
CA PHE A 422 10.78 -8.20 -17.97
C PHE A 422 10.88 -7.32 -19.22
N GLN A 423 9.79 -7.23 -19.96
CA GLN A 423 9.61 -6.27 -21.04
C GLN A 423 8.33 -5.47 -20.80
N TRP A 424 8.40 -4.17 -20.97
CA TRP A 424 7.33 -3.24 -20.67
C TRP A 424 6.95 -2.43 -21.91
N ASP A 425 5.70 -2.01 -22.00
CA ASP A 425 5.28 -1.01 -22.97
C ASP A 425 5.60 0.42 -22.51
N PHE A 426 5.24 1.39 -23.31
CA PHE A 426 5.45 2.81 -23.01
C PHE A 426 4.62 3.34 -21.84
N ARG A 427 3.52 2.66 -21.47
CA ARG A 427 2.66 3.00 -20.32
C ARG A 427 3.14 2.35 -19.02
N GLY A 428 4.19 1.52 -19.08
CA GLY A 428 4.66 0.75 -17.95
C GLY A 428 3.89 -0.57 -17.73
N ASN A 429 3.12 -1.04 -18.71
CA ASN A 429 2.47 -2.34 -18.63
C ASN A 429 3.46 -3.46 -18.96
N LEU A 430 3.42 -4.54 -18.21
CA LEU A 430 4.30 -5.70 -18.39
C LEU A 430 3.87 -6.52 -19.62
N LEU A 431 4.62 -6.47 -20.72
CA LEU A 431 4.33 -7.24 -21.93
C LEU A 431 4.82 -8.69 -21.87
N LYS A 432 5.94 -8.91 -21.18
CA LYS A 432 6.56 -10.23 -21.13
C LYS A 432 7.39 -10.38 -19.86
N GLN A 433 7.31 -11.57 -19.27
CA GLN A 433 8.20 -12.01 -18.19
C GLN A 433 8.83 -13.34 -18.61
N LYS A 434 10.14 -13.48 -18.42
CA LYS A 434 10.85 -14.73 -18.64
C LYS A 434 11.66 -15.08 -17.41
N ASP A 435 11.59 -16.33 -16.94
CA ASP A 435 12.41 -16.82 -15.84
C ASP A 435 13.69 -17.51 -16.32
N SER A 436 14.58 -17.82 -15.37
CA SER A 436 15.85 -18.50 -15.64
C SER A 436 15.69 -19.96 -16.06
N LEU A 437 14.50 -20.56 -15.86
CA LEU A 437 14.17 -21.93 -16.25
C LEU A 437 13.62 -22.01 -17.67
N GLY A 438 13.47 -20.84 -18.35
CA GLY A 438 12.96 -20.74 -19.72
C GLY A 438 11.46 -20.47 -19.82
N GLY A 439 10.74 -20.49 -18.69
CA GLY A 439 9.33 -20.14 -18.64
C GLY A 439 9.08 -18.72 -19.14
N THR A 440 8.11 -18.56 -20.01
CA THR A 440 7.79 -17.26 -20.60
C THR A 440 6.30 -16.98 -20.49
N TRP A 441 5.95 -15.88 -19.80
CA TRP A 441 4.60 -15.31 -19.74
C TRP A 441 4.52 -14.14 -20.70
N LYS A 442 3.38 -13.98 -21.38
CA LYS A 442 3.10 -12.86 -22.30
C LYS A 442 1.78 -12.23 -21.90
N TYR A 443 1.72 -10.90 -21.98
CA TYR A 443 0.55 -10.11 -21.61
C TYR A 443 0.20 -9.17 -22.74
N VAL A 444 -1.08 -9.03 -23.01
CA VAL A 444 -1.61 -8.10 -24.02
C VAL A 444 -2.63 -7.20 -23.32
N TYR A 445 -2.57 -5.94 -23.61
CA TYR A 445 -3.45 -4.92 -23.01
C TYR A 445 -4.33 -4.29 -24.07
N ASP A 446 -5.50 -3.83 -23.66
CA ASP A 446 -6.41 -3.06 -24.51
C ASP A 446 -5.96 -1.58 -24.60
N LEU A 447 -6.67 -0.78 -25.37
CA LEU A 447 -6.35 0.64 -25.59
C LEU A 447 -6.43 1.50 -24.32
N THR A 448 -7.12 1.03 -23.29
CA THR A 448 -7.21 1.72 -21.98
C THR A 448 -6.16 1.23 -20.99
N GLY A 449 -5.31 0.25 -21.37
CA GLY A 449 -4.27 -0.31 -20.51
C GLY A 449 -4.73 -1.45 -19.61
N ARG A 450 -5.92 -2.03 -19.84
CA ARG A 450 -6.42 -3.18 -19.09
C ARG A 450 -5.90 -4.48 -19.72
N LEU A 451 -5.63 -5.49 -18.90
CA LEU A 451 -5.11 -6.78 -19.35
C LEU A 451 -6.15 -7.51 -20.23
N ALA A 452 -5.94 -7.52 -21.55
CA ALA A 452 -6.83 -8.20 -22.49
C ALA A 452 -6.56 -9.71 -22.56
N SER A 453 -5.29 -10.15 -22.43
CA SER A 453 -4.97 -11.58 -22.31
C SER A 453 -3.61 -11.81 -21.66
N ALA A 454 -3.50 -12.98 -21.00
CA ALA A 454 -2.25 -13.51 -20.48
C ALA A 454 -1.99 -14.90 -21.09
N THR A 455 -0.74 -15.19 -21.43
CA THR A 455 -0.30 -16.52 -21.90
C THR A 455 0.77 -17.03 -20.96
N ASN A 456 0.58 -18.22 -20.42
CA ASN A 456 1.51 -18.88 -19.51
C ASN A 456 2.68 -19.55 -20.28
N PRO A 457 3.72 -20.09 -19.60
CA PRO A 457 4.86 -20.72 -20.26
C PRO A 457 4.55 -21.97 -21.08
N VAL A 458 3.46 -22.66 -20.80
CA VAL A 458 3.05 -23.86 -21.58
C VAL A 458 2.19 -23.50 -22.78
N GLY A 459 1.83 -22.22 -22.93
CA GLY A 459 1.10 -21.71 -24.09
C GLY A 459 -0.39 -21.52 -23.86
N ASP A 460 -0.92 -21.83 -22.68
CA ASP A 460 -2.33 -21.59 -22.38
C ASP A 460 -2.60 -20.10 -22.29
N LYS A 461 -3.60 -19.67 -23.03
CA LYS A 461 -4.01 -18.29 -23.10
C LYS A 461 -5.31 -18.07 -22.30
N THR A 462 -5.32 -17.12 -21.42
CA THR A 462 -6.52 -16.62 -20.77
C THR A 462 -6.83 -15.24 -21.32
N SER A 463 -8.08 -14.96 -21.67
CA SER A 463 -8.53 -13.67 -22.21
C SER A 463 -9.62 -13.09 -21.31
N TYR A 464 -9.62 -11.75 -21.18
CA TYR A 464 -10.52 -11.02 -20.31
C TYR A 464 -11.38 -10.07 -21.14
N VAL A 465 -12.68 -10.02 -20.82
CA VAL A 465 -13.61 -9.08 -21.42
C VAL A 465 -14.08 -8.13 -20.33
N TYR A 466 -14.14 -6.85 -20.66
CA TYR A 466 -14.52 -5.79 -19.73
C TYR A 466 -15.87 -5.18 -20.12
N ASP A 467 -16.59 -4.71 -19.11
CA ASP A 467 -17.77 -3.89 -19.34
C ASP A 467 -17.37 -2.44 -19.67
N ARG A 468 -18.36 -1.62 -20.00
CA ARG A 468 -18.16 -0.20 -20.33
C ARG A 468 -17.56 0.64 -19.20
N PHE A 469 -17.62 0.19 -17.94
CA PHE A 469 -16.99 0.84 -16.79
C PHE A 469 -15.57 0.34 -16.50
N GLY A 470 -15.04 -0.54 -17.37
CA GLY A 470 -13.70 -1.10 -17.21
C GLY A 470 -13.63 -2.25 -16.20
N ARG A 471 -14.76 -2.79 -15.75
CA ARG A 471 -14.80 -3.92 -14.82
C ARG A 471 -14.76 -5.23 -15.62
N GLU A 472 -14.04 -6.22 -15.13
CA GLU A 472 -13.97 -7.54 -15.76
C GLU A 472 -15.35 -8.21 -15.80
N ARG A 473 -15.81 -8.55 -16.99
CA ARG A 473 -17.11 -9.20 -17.20
C ARG A 473 -17.01 -10.69 -17.42
N SER A 474 -16.00 -11.15 -18.11
CA SER A 474 -15.80 -12.58 -18.34
C SER A 474 -14.34 -12.93 -18.54
N CYS A 475 -14.03 -14.18 -18.20
CA CYS A 475 -12.77 -14.84 -18.42
C CYS A 475 -12.96 -15.98 -19.42
N ILE A 476 -12.09 -16.06 -20.44
CA ILE A 476 -12.15 -17.04 -21.53
C ILE A 476 -10.83 -17.79 -21.56
N ASN A 477 -10.87 -19.12 -21.54
CA ASN A 477 -9.70 -19.98 -21.59
C ASN A 477 -9.07 -20.07 -22.99
N GLY A 478 -7.98 -20.81 -23.12
CA GLY A 478 -7.26 -20.97 -24.38
C GLY A 478 -8.00 -21.75 -25.47
N MET A 479 -9.03 -22.48 -25.10
CA MET A 479 -9.91 -23.22 -26.03
C MET A 479 -11.08 -22.37 -26.53
N GLY A 480 -11.28 -21.18 -25.94
CA GLY A 480 -12.36 -20.28 -26.29
C GLY A 480 -13.62 -20.46 -25.42
N ASP A 481 -13.56 -21.33 -24.40
CA ASP A 481 -14.66 -21.54 -23.49
C ASP A 481 -14.68 -20.45 -22.40
N CYS A 482 -15.87 -19.99 -22.06
CA CYS A 482 -16.05 -19.05 -20.96
C CYS A 482 -15.85 -19.80 -19.62
N GLU A 483 -14.85 -19.40 -18.84
CA GLU A 483 -14.63 -19.98 -17.51
C GLU A 483 -15.58 -19.39 -16.47
N TYR A 484 -15.88 -18.11 -16.59
CA TYR A 484 -16.89 -17.45 -15.77
C TYR A 484 -17.33 -16.11 -16.35
N THR A 485 -18.49 -15.67 -15.89
CA THR A 485 -18.97 -14.28 -16.05
C THR A 485 -19.25 -13.64 -14.71
N LEU A 486 -19.12 -12.30 -14.64
CA LEU A 486 -19.36 -11.49 -13.46
C LEU A 486 -20.43 -10.43 -13.75
N ASP A 487 -21.39 -10.31 -12.85
CA ASP A 487 -22.34 -9.22 -12.81
C ASP A 487 -22.03 -8.30 -11.63
N TYR A 488 -22.34 -7.04 -11.79
CA TYR A 488 -21.99 -6.01 -10.83
C TYR A 488 -23.19 -5.16 -10.44
N ASP A 489 -23.18 -4.68 -9.20
CA ASP A 489 -24.03 -3.58 -8.82
C ASP A 489 -23.49 -2.23 -9.34
N ALA A 490 -24.23 -1.17 -9.13
CA ALA A 490 -23.85 0.16 -9.60
C ALA A 490 -22.63 0.75 -8.85
N LEU A 491 -22.28 0.22 -7.67
CA LEU A 491 -21.03 0.57 -6.94
C LEU A 491 -19.83 -0.25 -7.42
N GLY A 492 -20.01 -1.15 -8.40
CA GLY A 492 -18.93 -1.96 -8.95
C GLY A 492 -18.60 -3.21 -8.13
N ARG A 493 -19.48 -3.64 -7.21
CA ARG A 493 -19.28 -4.86 -6.43
C ARG A 493 -19.89 -6.05 -7.19
N VAL A 494 -19.22 -7.21 -7.16
CA VAL A 494 -19.70 -8.43 -7.84
C VAL A 494 -20.98 -8.93 -7.16
N THR A 495 -22.11 -8.95 -7.87
CA THR A 495 -23.39 -9.47 -7.37
C THR A 495 -23.67 -10.90 -7.78
N ALA A 496 -23.08 -11.35 -8.90
CA ALA A 496 -23.19 -12.71 -9.35
C ALA A 496 -21.89 -13.16 -10.06
N ARG A 497 -21.56 -14.43 -9.90
CA ARG A 497 -20.52 -15.12 -10.66
C ARG A 497 -21.12 -16.39 -11.24
N THR A 498 -21.18 -16.48 -12.56
CA THR A 498 -21.64 -17.67 -13.28
C THR A 498 -20.44 -18.42 -13.83
N ASP A 499 -20.28 -19.70 -13.54
CA ASP A 499 -19.21 -20.53 -14.06
C ASP A 499 -19.46 -20.97 -15.52
N GLY A 500 -18.51 -21.69 -16.13
CA GLY A 500 -18.63 -22.18 -17.51
C GLY A 500 -19.73 -23.20 -17.75
N GLU A 501 -20.27 -23.81 -16.69
CA GLU A 501 -21.40 -24.74 -16.73
C GLU A 501 -22.76 -24.04 -16.55
N GLY A 502 -22.76 -22.72 -16.30
CA GLY A 502 -23.96 -21.92 -16.10
C GLY A 502 -24.46 -21.86 -14.64
N ASN A 503 -23.70 -22.38 -13.69
CA ASN A 503 -24.03 -22.30 -12.28
C ASN A 503 -23.72 -20.91 -11.73
N THR A 504 -24.71 -20.25 -11.12
CA THR A 504 -24.57 -18.88 -10.64
C THR A 504 -24.52 -18.81 -9.11
N THR A 505 -23.41 -18.29 -8.58
CA THR A 505 -23.25 -17.93 -7.18
C THR A 505 -23.54 -16.43 -7.03
N THR A 506 -24.37 -16.05 -6.06
CA THR A 506 -24.73 -14.64 -5.82
C THR A 506 -24.15 -14.10 -4.53
N PHE A 507 -23.89 -12.80 -4.50
CA PHE A 507 -23.27 -12.07 -3.40
C PHE A 507 -24.18 -10.90 -2.98
N ALA A 508 -24.48 -10.82 -1.69
CA ALA A 508 -25.12 -9.66 -1.09
C ALA A 508 -24.15 -8.97 -0.13
N TYR A 509 -24.25 -7.67 0.00
CA TYR A 509 -23.31 -6.84 0.73
C TYR A 509 -23.98 -6.04 1.83
N HIS A 510 -23.21 -5.78 2.89
CA HIS A 510 -23.48 -4.70 3.82
C HIS A 510 -23.23 -3.34 3.15
N PRO A 511 -23.84 -2.26 3.64
CA PRO A 511 -23.61 -0.90 3.11
C PRO A 511 -22.15 -0.47 3.20
N GLY A 512 -21.38 -0.99 4.16
CA GLY A 512 -19.94 -0.78 4.29
C GLY A 512 -19.08 -1.52 3.26
N GLY A 513 -19.70 -2.30 2.35
CA GLY A 513 -18.99 -3.03 1.28
C GLY A 513 -18.56 -4.45 1.64
N GLN A 514 -18.73 -4.89 2.88
CA GLN A 514 -18.40 -6.26 3.30
C GLN A 514 -19.46 -7.25 2.78
N ILE A 515 -19.05 -8.47 2.46
CA ILE A 515 -19.96 -9.54 2.02
C ILE A 515 -20.87 -9.94 3.20
N ARG A 516 -22.18 -9.79 3.00
CA ARG A 516 -23.19 -10.21 3.96
C ARG A 516 -23.60 -11.67 3.75
N THR A 517 -23.82 -12.06 2.52
CA THR A 517 -24.29 -13.42 2.19
C THR A 517 -23.73 -13.85 0.85
N VAL A 518 -23.30 -15.11 0.77
CA VAL A 518 -22.99 -15.82 -0.46
C VAL A 518 -24.00 -16.96 -0.62
N THR A 519 -24.68 -16.99 -1.78
CA THR A 519 -25.70 -17.99 -2.08
C THR A 519 -25.28 -18.84 -3.26
N ALA A 520 -25.33 -20.16 -3.11
CA ALA A 520 -25.06 -21.14 -4.14
C ALA A 520 -26.11 -21.15 -5.26
N PRO A 521 -25.85 -21.80 -6.40
CA PRO A 521 -26.79 -21.90 -7.52
C PRO A 521 -28.12 -22.60 -7.16
N ASP A 522 -28.11 -23.50 -6.19
CA ASP A 522 -29.30 -24.20 -5.68
C ASP A 522 -30.10 -23.38 -4.63
N GLY A 523 -29.65 -22.18 -4.31
CA GLY A 523 -30.24 -21.29 -3.31
C GLY A 523 -29.75 -21.54 -1.88
N ALA A 524 -28.86 -22.49 -1.64
CA ALA A 524 -28.27 -22.71 -0.32
C ALA A 524 -27.34 -21.55 0.03
N LYS A 525 -27.37 -21.10 1.29
CA LYS A 525 -26.42 -20.11 1.79
C LYS A 525 -25.08 -20.76 2.06
N LEU A 526 -24.05 -20.37 1.33
CA LEU A 526 -22.68 -20.84 1.53
C LEU A 526 -21.96 -20.10 2.66
N TYR A 527 -22.34 -18.85 2.87
CA TYR A 527 -21.72 -17.97 3.84
C TYR A 527 -22.69 -16.86 4.24
N GLN A 528 -22.69 -16.49 5.52
CA GLN A 528 -23.37 -15.30 6.04
C GLN A 528 -22.52 -14.68 7.14
N ALA A 529 -22.38 -13.35 7.15
CA ALA A 529 -21.65 -12.64 8.19
C ALA A 529 -22.40 -11.40 8.66
N GLU A 530 -22.25 -11.08 9.93
CA GLU A 530 -22.66 -9.83 10.55
C GLU A 530 -21.40 -9.07 11.01
N TYR A 531 -21.45 -7.74 10.98
CA TYR A 531 -20.29 -6.90 11.20
C TYR A 531 -20.58 -5.81 12.22
N ASP A 532 -19.54 -5.41 12.95
CA ASP A 532 -19.59 -4.25 13.84
C ASP A 532 -19.58 -2.94 13.03
N VAL A 533 -19.70 -1.82 13.72
CA VAL A 533 -19.71 -0.47 13.11
C VAL A 533 -18.40 -0.10 12.42
N TRP A 534 -17.33 -0.84 12.68
CA TRP A 534 -16.02 -0.68 12.05
C TRP A 534 -15.82 -1.58 10.81
N GLY A 535 -16.83 -2.42 10.50
CA GLY A 535 -16.77 -3.39 9.41
C GLY A 535 -15.96 -4.65 9.74
N ARG A 536 -15.78 -4.97 11.02
CA ARG A 536 -15.11 -6.20 11.48
C ARG A 536 -16.15 -7.26 11.78
N PRO A 537 -15.95 -8.55 11.43
CA PRO A 537 -16.98 -9.60 11.63
C PRO A 537 -17.29 -9.80 13.11
N ASP A 538 -18.57 -9.77 13.47
CA ASP A 538 -19.10 -10.16 14.78
C ASP A 538 -19.49 -11.63 14.78
N SER A 539 -20.00 -12.12 13.65
CA SER A 539 -20.28 -13.54 13.46
C SER A 539 -20.17 -13.94 12.00
N GLU A 540 -19.81 -15.19 11.78
CA GLU A 540 -19.77 -15.84 10.47
C GLU A 540 -20.46 -17.19 10.55
N THR A 541 -21.30 -17.48 9.55
CA THR A 541 -22.04 -18.73 9.43
C THR A 541 -21.65 -19.42 8.12
N ASP A 542 -21.22 -20.66 8.16
CA ASP A 542 -20.87 -21.47 7.00
C ASP A 542 -22.10 -22.06 6.30
N GLY A 543 -21.88 -22.77 5.17
CA GLY A 543 -22.93 -23.39 4.38
C GLY A 543 -23.70 -24.53 5.11
N ASN A 544 -23.19 -25.04 6.20
CA ASN A 544 -23.85 -26.04 7.04
C ASN A 544 -24.67 -25.42 8.19
N GLY A 545 -24.67 -24.09 8.29
CA GLY A 545 -25.33 -23.35 9.35
C GLY A 545 -24.52 -23.26 10.64
N ASN A 546 -23.25 -23.63 10.61
CA ASN A 546 -22.35 -23.51 11.77
C ASN A 546 -21.94 -22.05 11.95
N THR A 547 -22.23 -21.48 13.09
CA THR A 547 -21.93 -20.08 13.39
C THR A 547 -20.75 -19.95 14.34
N THR A 548 -19.77 -19.16 13.94
CA THR A 548 -18.66 -18.71 14.76
C THR A 548 -18.91 -17.28 15.20
N VAL A 549 -18.72 -16.96 16.49
CA VAL A 549 -18.92 -15.61 17.04
C VAL A 549 -17.61 -15.07 17.60
N TYR A 550 -17.34 -13.79 17.33
CA TYR A 550 -16.10 -13.11 17.69
C TYR A 550 -16.35 -12.01 18.73
N GLU A 551 -15.65 -12.06 19.85
CA GLU A 551 -15.55 -10.95 20.79
C GLU A 551 -14.20 -10.26 20.60
N LYS A 552 -14.19 -8.94 20.62
CA LYS A 552 -13.01 -8.13 20.31
C LYS A 552 -12.70 -7.16 21.44
N ASP A 553 -11.43 -6.82 21.58
CA ASP A 553 -11.03 -5.69 22.41
C ASP A 553 -11.30 -4.35 21.69
N ARG A 554 -11.07 -3.27 22.40
CA ARG A 554 -11.25 -1.90 21.88
C ARG A 554 -10.33 -1.56 20.68
N TRP A 555 -9.23 -2.28 20.48
CA TRP A 555 -8.36 -2.11 19.30
C TRP A 555 -8.78 -2.97 18.11
N GLY A 556 -9.77 -3.85 18.33
CA GLY A 556 -10.28 -4.74 17.30
C GLY A 556 -9.60 -6.09 17.24
N HIS A 557 -8.73 -6.41 18.18
CA HIS A 557 -8.18 -7.74 18.28
C HIS A 557 -9.24 -8.71 18.77
N VAL A 558 -9.36 -9.85 18.13
CA VAL A 558 -10.28 -10.92 18.55
C VAL A 558 -9.76 -11.53 19.87
N THR A 559 -10.45 -11.32 20.97
CA THR A 559 -10.06 -11.83 22.28
C THR A 559 -10.71 -13.16 22.61
N LYS A 560 -11.85 -13.45 21.97
CA LYS A 560 -12.58 -14.70 22.18
C LYS A 560 -13.27 -15.10 20.89
N VAL A 561 -13.23 -16.38 20.59
CA VAL A 561 -13.98 -17.03 19.52
C VAL A 561 -14.87 -18.09 20.15
N THR A 562 -16.17 -18.02 19.87
CA THR A 562 -17.11 -19.07 20.22
C THR A 562 -17.37 -19.92 18.98
N LEU A 563 -16.97 -21.17 19.03
CA LEU A 563 -17.12 -22.14 17.95
C LEU A 563 -18.56 -22.64 17.84
N PRO A 564 -18.96 -23.21 16.70
CA PRO A 564 -20.33 -23.72 16.49
C PRO A 564 -20.78 -24.81 17.49
N ASP A 565 -19.85 -25.59 17.99
CA ASP A 565 -20.09 -26.62 19.00
C ASP A 565 -20.17 -26.07 20.45
N GLY A 566 -20.04 -24.74 20.60
CA GLY A 566 -20.00 -24.05 21.88
C GLY A 566 -18.62 -24.03 22.54
N GLY A 567 -17.60 -24.58 21.90
CA GLY A 567 -16.20 -24.45 22.33
C GLY A 567 -15.75 -22.99 22.33
N ILE A 568 -14.89 -22.63 23.29
CA ILE A 568 -14.40 -21.25 23.43
C ILE A 568 -12.89 -21.25 23.30
N GLU A 569 -12.40 -20.47 22.35
CA GLU A 569 -10.99 -20.13 22.24
C GLU A 569 -10.74 -18.73 22.74
N LYS A 570 -9.63 -18.49 23.45
CA LYS A 570 -9.23 -17.17 23.93
C LYS A 570 -7.86 -16.78 23.41
N TYR A 571 -7.76 -15.52 23.03
CA TYR A 571 -6.56 -14.94 22.45
C TYR A 571 -6.05 -13.81 23.34
N HIS A 572 -4.76 -13.84 23.59
CA HIS A 572 -4.06 -12.78 24.31
C HIS A 572 -3.01 -12.20 23.38
N TYR A 573 -2.77 -10.92 23.52
CA TYR A 573 -1.86 -10.19 22.66
C TYR A 573 -0.72 -9.60 23.46
N ASP A 574 0.44 -9.49 22.85
CA ASP A 574 1.53 -8.70 23.39
C ASP A 574 1.30 -7.21 23.06
N PHE A 575 2.17 -6.37 23.58
CA PHE A 575 2.10 -4.92 23.37
C PHE A 575 2.31 -4.49 21.91
N ALA A 576 2.85 -5.36 21.04
CA ALA A 576 3.00 -5.11 19.61
C ALA A 576 1.76 -5.54 18.80
N GLY A 577 0.74 -6.09 19.47
CA GLY A 577 -0.46 -6.62 18.82
C GLY A 577 -0.27 -8.04 18.25
N ASN A 578 0.82 -8.73 18.59
CA ASN A 578 1.01 -10.12 18.20
C ASN A 578 0.29 -11.05 19.19
N VAL A 579 -0.26 -12.16 18.69
CA VAL A 579 -0.88 -13.18 19.57
C VAL A 579 0.18 -13.78 20.50
N SER A 580 0.11 -13.44 21.79
CA SER A 580 1.06 -13.94 22.78
C SER A 580 0.66 -15.29 23.40
N MET A 581 -0.64 -15.59 23.44
CA MET A 581 -1.16 -16.87 23.91
C MET A 581 -2.51 -17.18 23.27
N VAL A 582 -2.72 -18.42 22.93
CA VAL A 582 -4.03 -18.99 22.55
C VAL A 582 -4.41 -20.06 23.58
N GLU A 583 -5.60 -19.97 24.13
CA GLU A 583 -6.23 -21.03 24.94
C GLU A 583 -7.31 -21.69 24.07
N ASP A 584 -7.15 -22.98 23.77
CA ASP A 584 -8.12 -23.73 22.96
C ASP A 584 -9.38 -24.10 23.75
N ALA A 585 -10.38 -24.64 23.05
CA ALA A 585 -11.65 -25.03 23.69
C ALA A 585 -11.50 -26.09 24.79
N ASN A 586 -10.41 -26.84 24.83
CA ASN A 586 -10.09 -27.83 25.86
C ASN A 586 -9.31 -27.21 27.04
N GLY A 587 -8.92 -25.93 26.92
CA GLY A 587 -8.14 -25.21 27.92
C GLY A 587 -6.64 -25.44 27.84
N ASN A 588 -6.15 -26.05 26.73
CA ASN A 588 -4.72 -26.13 26.48
C ASN A 588 -4.21 -24.77 25.97
N ARG A 589 -3.00 -24.42 26.36
CA ARG A 589 -2.40 -23.13 26.03
C ARG A 589 -1.23 -23.27 25.07
N THR A 590 -1.21 -22.43 24.06
CA THR A 590 -0.06 -22.24 23.18
C THR A 590 0.46 -20.84 23.39
N VAL A 591 1.68 -20.73 23.92
CA VAL A 591 2.34 -19.45 24.20
C VAL A 591 3.36 -19.15 23.11
N PHE A 592 3.26 -17.96 22.56
CA PHE A 592 4.15 -17.45 21.53
C PHE A 592 5.06 -16.38 22.12
N ARG A 593 6.31 -16.39 21.71
CA ARG A 593 7.27 -15.32 21.99
C ARG A 593 7.85 -14.82 20.69
N TYR A 594 7.99 -13.53 20.57
CA TYR A 594 8.44 -12.87 19.37
C TYR A 594 9.81 -12.23 19.59
N ARG A 595 10.54 -12.04 18.50
CA ARG A 595 11.72 -11.18 18.43
C ARG A 595 11.25 -9.73 18.27
N GLY A 596 12.16 -8.77 18.46
CA GLY A 596 11.87 -7.35 18.26
C GLY A 596 11.46 -6.98 16.82
N ASP A 597 11.72 -7.85 15.84
CA ASP A 597 11.28 -7.73 14.45
C ASP A 597 9.90 -8.39 14.18
N ASN A 598 9.15 -8.72 15.24
CA ASN A 598 7.85 -9.40 15.20
C ASN A 598 7.88 -10.84 14.62
N ARG A 599 9.05 -11.46 14.48
CA ARG A 599 9.14 -12.87 14.12
C ARG A 599 9.02 -13.77 15.34
N ILE A 600 8.36 -14.91 15.17
CA ILE A 600 8.23 -15.89 16.26
C ILE A 600 9.61 -16.38 16.67
N ARG A 601 9.94 -16.21 17.97
CA ARG A 601 11.17 -16.72 18.60
C ARG A 601 10.99 -18.12 19.15
N SER A 602 9.84 -18.39 19.79
CA SER A 602 9.52 -19.70 20.34
C SER A 602 8.03 -19.90 20.46
N ILE A 603 7.62 -21.16 20.36
CA ILE A 603 6.28 -21.65 20.60
C ILE A 603 6.36 -22.69 21.71
N ARG A 604 5.56 -22.52 22.78
CA ARG A 604 5.46 -23.47 23.89
C ARG A 604 4.02 -23.91 24.03
N LYS A 605 3.79 -25.21 24.05
CA LYS A 605 2.49 -25.82 24.34
C LYS A 605 2.44 -26.24 25.80
N GLU A 606 1.35 -25.93 26.46
CA GLU A 606 1.05 -26.27 27.84
C GLU A 606 -0.33 -26.97 27.87
N ASN A 607 -0.34 -28.23 28.23
CA ASN A 607 -1.59 -28.97 28.41
C ASN A 607 -2.18 -28.63 29.76
N LYS A 608 -3.52 -28.64 29.83
CA LYS A 608 -4.26 -28.39 31.06
C LYS A 608 -4.02 -29.52 32.07
#